data_f1f78b02a9a0fac66d659101ce5f6970
#
_entry.id   f1f78b02a9a0fac66d659101ce5f6970
#
_cell.length_a   1.000
_cell.length_b   1.000
_cell.length_c   1.000
_cell.angle_alpha   90.00
_cell.angle_beta   90.00
_cell.angle_gamma   90.00
#
_symmetry.space_group_name_H-M   'P 1'
#
loop_
_entity.id
_entity.type
_entity.pdbx_description
1 polymer ?
#
loop_
_entity_poly.entity_id
_entity_poly.type
_entity_poly.pdbx_seq_one_letter_code
_entity_poly.pdbx_strand_id
1 'polypeptide(L)'
;MSLDKMKCDPELGLRVREYLISKGVETPHNPDYLNVDNKTKILQIEEHMDEVLKILGYDLSDDSLEETPNRIAKMQVLDMNWGMKSEYFPKCTTVENKMNYDEMVIERGVSIISQCEHHMAIIDGKATIAYIPNKKVLGL
;
A
#
# COMPACT_ATOMS: atom_id res chain seq x y z
N MET A 1 -9.17 -2.25 -7.61
CA MET A 1 -9.99 -2.61 -6.43
C MET A 1 -10.29 -1.33 -5.68
N SER A 2 -11.55 -0.92 -5.49
CA SER A 2 -11.85 0.31 -4.75
C SER A 2 -11.61 0.07 -3.25
N LEU A 3 -10.84 0.94 -2.63
CA LEU A 3 -10.57 0.88 -1.20
C LEU A 3 -11.87 1.14 -0.41
N ASP A 4 -12.25 0.20 0.42
CA ASP A 4 -13.39 0.37 1.33
C ASP A 4 -12.94 1.12 2.59
N LYS A 5 -13.19 2.44 2.62
CA LYS A 5 -12.85 3.30 3.76
C LYS A 5 -13.47 2.85 5.09
N MET A 6 -14.58 2.11 5.06
CA MET A 6 -15.20 1.56 6.26
C MET A 6 -14.33 0.47 6.93
N LYS A 7 -13.38 -0.09 6.19
CA LYS A 7 -12.42 -1.08 6.67
C LYS A 7 -11.07 -0.48 7.07
N CYS A 8 -10.97 0.84 7.15
CA CYS A 8 -9.76 1.55 7.54
C CYS A 8 -9.85 2.09 8.97
N ASP A 9 -8.70 2.23 9.62
CA ASP A 9 -8.52 2.83 10.94
C ASP A 9 -7.39 3.89 10.87
N PRO A 10 -7.73 5.14 10.56
CA PRO A 10 -6.76 6.22 10.43
C PRO A 10 -5.96 6.51 11.72
N GLU A 11 -6.61 6.37 12.89
CA GLU A 11 -5.96 6.63 14.17
C GLU A 11 -4.90 5.57 14.48
N LEU A 12 -5.23 4.29 14.27
CA LEU A 12 -4.26 3.21 14.39
C LEU A 12 -3.13 3.38 13.37
N GLY A 13 -3.46 3.78 12.14
CA GLY A 13 -2.49 4.04 11.09
C GLY A 13 -1.46 5.11 11.45
N LEU A 14 -1.91 6.23 12.04
CA LEU A 14 -1.01 7.27 12.53
C LEU A 14 -0.10 6.77 13.64
N ARG A 15 -0.62 6.04 14.62
CA ARG A 15 0.18 5.47 15.71
C ARG A 15 1.23 4.48 15.22
N VAL A 16 0.88 3.63 14.26
CA VAL A 16 1.82 2.68 13.65
C VAL A 16 2.91 3.45 12.90
N ARG A 17 2.54 4.47 12.13
CA ARG A 17 3.48 5.31 11.41
C ARG A 17 4.47 6.01 12.35
N GLU A 18 3.98 6.66 13.41
CA GLU A 18 4.84 7.30 14.42
C GLU A 18 5.82 6.32 15.04
N TYR A 19 5.35 5.10 15.33
CA TYR A 19 6.22 4.05 15.86
C TYR A 19 7.30 3.65 14.84
N LEU A 20 6.95 3.45 13.56
CA LEU A 20 7.90 3.11 12.51
C LEU A 20 8.94 4.22 12.31
N ILE A 21 8.52 5.48 12.29
CA ILE A 21 9.43 6.64 12.23
C ILE A 21 10.43 6.60 13.41
N SER A 22 9.94 6.34 14.63
CA SER A 22 10.79 6.24 15.81
C SER A 22 11.83 5.12 15.75
N LYS A 23 11.64 4.15 14.86
CA LYS A 23 12.55 3.02 14.60
C LYS A 23 13.43 3.21 13.36
N GLY A 24 13.27 4.32 12.63
CA GLY A 24 13.96 4.56 11.38
C GLY A 24 13.56 3.60 10.25
N VAL A 25 12.33 3.06 10.29
CA VAL A 25 11.79 2.06 9.35
C VAL A 25 10.61 2.66 8.62
N GLU A 26 10.82 3.70 7.85
CA GLU A 26 9.79 4.35 7.05
C GLU A 26 10.31 4.63 5.64
N THR A 27 9.47 4.38 4.63
CA THR A 27 9.75 4.84 3.27
C THR A 27 9.73 6.37 3.24
N PRO A 28 10.81 7.04 2.84
CA PRO A 28 10.85 8.50 2.74
C PRO A 28 9.79 9.01 1.76
N HIS A 29 8.98 9.96 2.17
CA HIS A 29 8.03 10.64 1.29
C HIS A 29 7.87 12.11 1.67
N ASN A 30 7.46 12.90 0.68
CA ASN A 30 7.15 14.32 0.90
C ASN A 30 5.65 14.47 1.15
N PRO A 31 5.22 14.97 2.34
CA PRO A 31 3.82 15.14 2.67
C PRO A 31 3.06 16.07 1.70
N ASP A 32 3.70 17.10 1.17
CA ASP A 32 3.08 18.05 0.25
C ASP A 32 2.64 17.35 -1.04
N TYR A 33 3.49 16.48 -1.60
CA TYR A 33 3.14 15.67 -2.77
C TYR A 33 2.22 14.49 -2.42
N LEU A 34 2.42 13.87 -1.27
CA LEU A 34 1.59 12.74 -0.85
C LEU A 34 0.11 13.15 -0.72
N ASN A 35 -0.16 14.37 -0.26
CA ASN A 35 -1.51 14.87 0.00
C ASN A 35 -2.21 15.50 -1.22
N VAL A 36 -1.55 15.61 -2.38
CA VAL A 36 -2.22 15.99 -3.63
C VAL A 36 -3.35 14.98 -3.91
N ASP A 37 -4.49 15.47 -4.41
CA ASP A 37 -5.62 14.62 -4.72
C ASP A 37 -5.34 13.62 -5.85
N ASN A 38 -6.03 12.49 -5.82
CA ASN A 38 -5.75 11.40 -6.75
C ASN A 38 -6.01 11.76 -8.21
N LYS A 39 -6.99 12.62 -8.49
CA LYS A 39 -7.30 13.03 -9.88
C LYS A 39 -6.16 13.82 -10.47
N THR A 40 -5.64 14.79 -9.72
CA THR A 40 -4.48 15.59 -10.12
C THR A 40 -3.25 14.72 -10.34
N LYS A 41 -2.97 13.78 -9.40
CA LYS A 41 -1.86 12.83 -9.55
C LYS A 41 -1.98 12.00 -10.82
N ILE A 42 -3.17 11.45 -11.08
CA ILE A 42 -3.40 10.62 -12.27
C ILE A 42 -3.11 11.43 -13.53
N LEU A 43 -3.64 12.64 -13.66
CA LEU A 43 -3.41 13.48 -14.84
C LEU A 43 -1.94 13.80 -15.06
N GLN A 44 -1.22 14.16 -14.01
CA GLN A 44 0.21 14.47 -14.11
C GLN A 44 1.04 13.24 -14.47
N ILE A 45 0.77 12.08 -13.85
CA ILE A 45 1.48 10.84 -14.16
C ILE A 45 1.16 10.38 -15.57
N GLU A 46 -0.09 10.48 -16.02
CA GLU A 46 -0.52 10.14 -17.38
C GLU A 46 0.29 10.93 -18.43
N GLU A 47 0.40 12.25 -18.27
CA GLU A 47 1.17 13.13 -19.15
C GLU A 47 2.64 12.69 -19.25
N HIS A 48 3.29 12.43 -18.11
CA HIS A 48 4.67 11.99 -18.08
C HIS A 48 4.86 10.56 -18.61
N MET A 49 3.91 9.67 -18.36
CA MET A 49 3.96 8.30 -18.88
C MET A 49 3.76 8.24 -20.40
N ASP A 50 2.95 9.13 -20.96
CA ASP A 50 2.83 9.29 -22.41
C ASP A 50 4.19 9.58 -23.03
N GLU A 51 4.94 10.52 -22.49
CA GLU A 51 6.30 10.84 -22.97
C GLU A 51 7.29 9.69 -22.74
N VAL A 52 7.26 9.04 -21.59
CA VAL A 52 8.14 7.89 -21.30
C VAL A 52 7.90 6.75 -22.31
N LEU A 53 6.66 6.41 -22.60
CA LEU A 53 6.34 5.35 -23.54
C LEU A 53 6.78 5.68 -24.97
N LYS A 54 6.63 6.93 -25.41
CA LYS A 54 7.16 7.40 -26.71
C LYS A 54 8.70 7.27 -26.78
N ILE A 55 9.40 7.66 -25.72
CA ILE A 55 10.88 7.51 -25.65
C ILE A 55 11.28 6.03 -25.74
N LEU A 56 10.49 5.12 -25.16
CA LEU A 56 10.72 3.68 -25.24
C LEU A 56 10.36 3.07 -26.59
N GLY A 57 9.75 3.85 -27.52
CA GLY A 57 9.43 3.43 -28.86
C GLY A 57 8.05 2.81 -29.03
N TYR A 58 7.15 3.00 -28.06
CA TYR A 58 5.75 2.56 -28.20
C TYR A 58 4.97 3.49 -29.12
N ASP A 59 4.16 2.91 -29.98
CA ASP A 59 3.22 3.66 -30.84
C ASP A 59 1.86 3.82 -30.15
N LEU A 60 1.65 4.98 -29.53
CA LEU A 60 0.43 5.29 -28.81
C LEU A 60 -0.76 5.67 -29.74
N SER A 61 -0.57 5.65 -31.06
CA SER A 61 -1.67 5.76 -32.03
C SER A 61 -2.38 4.43 -32.26
N ASP A 62 -1.78 3.31 -31.80
CA ASP A 62 -2.42 2.00 -31.82
C ASP A 62 -3.53 1.92 -30.77
N ASP A 63 -4.69 1.42 -31.15
CA ASP A 63 -5.89 1.35 -30.30
C ASP A 63 -5.71 0.49 -29.03
N SER A 64 -4.77 -0.45 -29.06
CA SER A 64 -4.42 -1.28 -27.88
C SER A 64 -3.57 -0.53 -26.86
N LEU A 65 -2.86 0.51 -27.27
CA LEU A 65 -1.88 1.26 -26.47
C LEU A 65 -2.32 2.69 -26.13
N GLU A 66 -3.29 3.25 -26.82
CA GLU A 66 -3.80 4.62 -26.65
C GLU A 66 -4.08 4.96 -25.16
N GLU A 67 -4.74 4.06 -24.44
CA GLU A 67 -5.10 4.25 -23.04
C GLU A 67 -3.99 3.81 -22.03
N THR A 68 -2.85 3.34 -22.50
CA THR A 68 -1.80 2.77 -21.63
C THR A 68 -1.23 3.79 -20.63
N PRO A 69 -0.95 5.07 -21.00
CA PRO A 69 -0.52 6.07 -20.03
C PRO A 69 -1.50 6.26 -18.88
N ASN A 70 -2.79 6.37 -19.18
CA ASN A 70 -3.85 6.52 -18.18
C ASN A 70 -3.99 5.28 -17.29
N ARG A 71 -3.91 4.07 -17.87
CA ARG A 71 -3.97 2.81 -17.13
C ARG A 71 -2.79 2.69 -16.14
N ILE A 72 -1.59 3.05 -16.56
CA ILE A 72 -0.39 3.07 -15.68
C ILE A 72 -0.59 4.10 -14.57
N ALA A 73 -1.04 5.31 -14.90
CA ALA A 73 -1.26 6.37 -13.92
C ALA A 73 -2.29 5.94 -12.85
N LYS A 74 -3.43 5.38 -13.26
CA LYS A 74 -4.43 4.85 -12.33
C LYS A 74 -3.90 3.73 -11.47
N MET A 75 -3.19 2.76 -12.04
CA MET A 75 -2.56 1.67 -11.31
C MET A 75 -1.60 2.20 -10.25
N GLN A 76 -0.72 3.15 -10.59
CA GLN A 76 0.23 3.71 -9.64
C GLN A 76 -0.46 4.43 -8.48
N VAL A 77 -1.49 5.21 -8.74
CA VAL A 77 -2.15 6.02 -7.71
C VAL A 77 -3.14 5.23 -6.86
N LEU A 78 -3.93 4.34 -7.51
CA LEU A 78 -5.08 3.69 -6.87
C LEU A 78 -4.78 2.28 -6.34
N ASP A 79 -3.82 1.58 -6.96
CA ASP A 79 -3.55 0.18 -6.63
C ASP A 79 -2.19 -0.02 -5.96
N MET A 80 -1.13 0.68 -6.40
CA MET A 80 0.23 0.43 -5.90
C MET A 80 0.61 1.31 -4.72
N ASN A 81 0.29 2.61 -4.75
CA ASN A 81 0.79 3.58 -3.76
C ASN A 81 -0.26 4.06 -2.75
N TRP A 82 -1.49 3.55 -2.78
CA TRP A 82 -2.54 3.97 -1.84
C TRP A 82 -2.15 3.72 -0.37
N GLY A 83 -1.42 2.63 -0.10
CA GLY A 83 -0.99 2.23 1.24
C GLY A 83 0.05 3.15 1.88
N MET A 84 0.63 4.11 1.15
CA MET A 84 1.54 5.10 1.71
C MET A 84 0.83 6.09 2.65
N LYS A 85 -0.49 6.21 2.56
CA LYS A 85 -1.29 7.07 3.43
C LYS A 85 -1.77 6.29 4.65
N SER A 86 -1.39 6.73 5.85
CA SER A 86 -1.80 6.12 7.11
C SER A 86 -3.32 6.07 7.32
N GLU A 87 -4.07 6.97 6.66
CA GLU A 87 -5.54 6.97 6.69
C GLU A 87 -6.18 5.70 6.10
N TYR A 88 -5.42 4.93 5.32
CA TYR A 88 -5.87 3.68 4.71
C TYR A 88 -5.41 2.43 5.47
N PHE A 89 -4.83 2.61 6.65
CA PHE A 89 -4.43 1.49 7.48
C PHE A 89 -5.64 0.61 7.81
N PRO A 90 -5.54 -0.73 7.66
CA PRO A 90 -6.68 -1.60 7.87
C PRO A 90 -7.09 -1.66 9.35
N LYS A 91 -8.40 -1.83 9.61
CA LYS A 91 -8.89 -2.12 10.94
C LYS A 91 -8.34 -3.46 11.41
N CYS A 92 -7.78 -3.45 12.62
CA CYS A 92 -7.36 -4.66 13.31
C CYS A 92 -8.37 -5.00 14.41
N THR A 93 -9.06 -6.12 14.26
CA THR A 93 -9.93 -6.62 15.31
C THR A 93 -9.09 -7.33 16.36
N THR A 94 -9.31 -7.01 17.63
CA THR A 94 -8.69 -7.72 18.75
C THR A 94 -9.75 -8.16 19.74
N VAL A 95 -9.56 -9.33 20.35
CA VAL A 95 -10.41 -9.85 21.43
C VAL A 95 -9.57 -10.02 22.70
N GLU A 96 -10.22 -9.97 23.86
CA GLU A 96 -9.53 -10.19 25.11
C GLU A 96 -9.08 -11.66 25.24
N ASN A 97 -7.85 -11.85 25.69
CA ASN A 97 -7.28 -13.17 25.94
C ASN A 97 -7.77 -13.76 27.28
N LYS A 98 -9.08 -14.02 27.38
CA LYS A 98 -9.70 -14.54 28.61
C LYS A 98 -9.22 -15.93 29.01
N MET A 99 -8.71 -16.71 28.04
CA MET A 99 -8.19 -18.06 28.28
C MET A 99 -6.73 -18.06 28.73
N ASN A 100 -6.12 -16.86 28.85
CA ASN A 100 -4.68 -16.71 29.15
C ASN A 100 -3.79 -17.55 28.23
N TYR A 101 -4.15 -17.62 26.94
CA TYR A 101 -3.36 -18.31 25.95
C TYR A 101 -1.99 -17.61 25.80
N ASP A 102 -0.92 -18.35 26.03
CA ASP A 102 0.46 -17.85 26.06
C ASP A 102 1.40 -18.56 25.06
N GLU A 103 0.83 -19.47 24.26
CA GLU A 103 1.57 -20.13 23.19
C GLU A 103 1.68 -19.23 21.93
N MET A 104 2.62 -19.57 21.06
CA MET A 104 2.85 -18.84 19.82
C MET A 104 1.71 -19.06 18.83
N VAL A 105 1.07 -17.97 18.40
CA VAL A 105 0.14 -17.95 17.27
C VAL A 105 0.95 -17.75 15.99
N ILE A 106 0.75 -18.64 15.01
CA ILE A 106 1.49 -18.60 13.74
C ILE A 106 0.50 -18.56 12.58
N GLU A 107 0.60 -17.52 11.75
CA GLU A 107 -0.10 -17.41 10.46
C GLU A 107 0.91 -17.61 9.33
N ARG A 108 0.66 -18.58 8.45
CA ARG A 108 1.57 -18.96 7.37
C ARG A 108 0.97 -18.69 6.00
N GLY A 109 1.84 -18.40 5.05
CA GLY A 109 1.44 -18.25 3.65
C GLY A 109 0.71 -16.93 3.36
N VAL A 110 0.85 -15.92 4.23
CA VAL A 110 0.30 -14.59 4.00
C VAL A 110 0.89 -14.01 2.73
N SER A 111 0.06 -13.73 1.74
CA SER A 111 0.51 -13.13 0.48
C SER A 111 0.99 -11.71 0.70
N ILE A 112 2.18 -11.41 0.19
CA ILE A 112 2.75 -10.07 0.16
C ILE A 112 2.86 -9.63 -1.28
N ILE A 113 2.28 -8.49 -1.61
CA ILE A 113 2.50 -7.77 -2.86
C ILE A 113 2.94 -6.36 -2.47
N SER A 114 4.10 -5.95 -2.94
CA SER A 114 4.67 -4.64 -2.67
C SER A 114 5.35 -4.10 -3.92
N GLN A 115 5.79 -2.86 -3.88
CA GLN A 115 6.56 -2.24 -4.94
C GLN A 115 7.92 -1.80 -4.37
N CYS A 116 8.98 -2.13 -5.10
CA CYS A 116 10.33 -1.67 -4.75
C CYS A 116 10.41 -0.14 -4.90
N GLU A 117 10.82 0.55 -3.85
CA GLU A 117 10.92 2.02 -3.86
C GLU A 117 11.99 2.57 -4.81
N HIS A 118 12.99 1.74 -5.19
CA HIS A 118 14.10 2.17 -6.05
C HIS A 118 13.78 2.03 -7.55
N HIS A 119 13.09 0.97 -7.96
CA HIS A 119 12.87 0.64 -9.37
C HIS A 119 11.38 0.56 -9.74
N MET A 120 10.48 0.76 -8.78
CA MET A 120 9.03 0.55 -8.94
C MET A 120 8.66 -0.87 -9.44
N ALA A 121 9.59 -1.82 -9.32
CA ALA A 121 9.35 -3.21 -9.67
C ALA A 121 8.47 -3.89 -8.62
N ILE A 122 7.60 -4.81 -9.07
CA ILE A 122 6.72 -5.58 -8.18
C ILE A 122 7.54 -6.59 -7.39
N ILE A 123 7.30 -6.64 -6.09
CA ILE A 123 7.80 -7.65 -5.16
C ILE A 123 6.61 -8.53 -4.80
N ASP A 124 6.68 -9.81 -5.14
CA ASP A 124 5.70 -10.83 -4.77
C ASP A 124 6.34 -11.87 -3.86
N GLY A 125 5.62 -12.29 -2.82
CA GLY A 125 6.16 -13.23 -1.85
C GLY A 125 5.13 -13.78 -0.87
N LYS A 126 5.65 -14.60 0.05
CA LYS A 126 4.89 -15.17 1.16
C LYS A 126 5.58 -14.85 2.48
N ALA A 127 4.79 -14.46 3.47
CA ALA A 127 5.26 -14.28 4.84
C ALA A 127 4.72 -15.34 5.78
N THR A 128 5.46 -15.56 6.84
CA THR A 128 4.96 -16.22 8.05
C THR A 128 5.04 -15.20 9.17
N ILE A 129 3.93 -14.98 9.84
CA ILE A 129 3.81 -14.04 10.95
C ILE A 129 3.59 -14.86 12.22
N ALA A 130 4.34 -14.56 13.27
CA ALA A 130 4.19 -15.22 14.54
C ALA A 130 4.21 -14.19 15.68
N TYR A 131 3.35 -14.39 16.69
CA TYR A 131 3.35 -13.57 17.89
C TYR A 131 2.90 -14.37 19.12
N ILE A 132 3.31 -13.94 20.30
CA ILE A 132 2.83 -14.48 21.57
C ILE A 132 1.78 -13.52 22.10
N PRO A 133 0.52 -13.98 22.28
CA PRO A 133 -0.54 -13.14 22.85
C PRO A 133 -0.21 -12.70 24.28
N ASN A 134 -0.69 -11.52 24.65
CA ASN A 134 -0.66 -11.06 26.02
C ASN A 134 -2.13 -10.84 26.49
N LYS A 135 -2.53 -9.60 26.74
CA LYS A 135 -3.91 -9.26 27.17
C LYS A 135 -4.94 -9.40 26.05
N LYS A 136 -4.50 -9.35 24.80
CA LYS A 136 -5.36 -9.42 23.62
C LYS A 136 -4.80 -10.39 22.59
N VAL A 137 -5.69 -10.93 21.78
CA VAL A 137 -5.42 -11.79 20.63
C VAL A 137 -5.98 -11.09 19.38
N LEU A 138 -5.31 -11.21 18.24
CA LEU A 138 -5.88 -10.78 16.96
C LEU A 138 -7.09 -11.65 16.63
N GLY A 139 -8.21 -11.00 16.31
CA GLY A 139 -9.41 -11.66 15.81
C GLY A 139 -9.40 -11.75 14.29
N LEU A 140 -10.20 -12.66 13.75
CA LEU A 140 -10.46 -12.82 12.32
C LEU A 140 -11.45 -11.77 11.83
#